data_01b25cb74aeba2474b19ebdb6340da32
#
_entry.id   01b25cb74aeba2474b19ebdb6340da32
#
_cell.length_a   1.000
_cell.length_b   1.000
_cell.length_c   1.000
_cell.angle_alpha   90.00
_cell.angle_beta   90.00
_cell.angle_gamma   90.00
#
_symmetry.space_group_name_H-M   'P 1'
#
loop_
_entity.id
_entity.type
_entity.pdbx_description
1 polymer ?
#
loop_
_entity_poly.entity_id
_entity_poly.type
_entity_poly.pdbx_seq_one_letter_code
_entity_poly.pdbx_strand_id
1 'polypeptide(L)'
;MIRYVAAGFALVLLAACHKSGAPADAQQLAGVLSGDGKGSAASNPLCKLFSVDELSAYTGKKLPEGKNAAMGSGCQWIDFQSDDNAKVLIQAVPMEYADNPSGSLGFRELPELGKGAYVATDMGGWSVGAPQGEDFVGVILRGPNASEKTAIDLMKETLKRRK
;
A
#
# COMPACT_ATOMS: atom_id res chain seq x y z
N MET A 1 27.60 33.16 68.43
CA MET A 1 26.18 32.97 68.09
C MET A 1 25.95 33.42 66.66
N ILE A 2 25.88 32.53 65.74
CA ILE A 2 25.75 32.81 64.29
C ILE A 2 24.36 32.34 63.87
N ARG A 3 23.51 33.26 63.44
CA ARG A 3 22.16 33.02 62.93
C ARG A 3 22.23 32.82 61.41
N TYR A 4 21.95 31.61 60.94
CA TYR A 4 21.77 31.35 59.52
C TYR A 4 20.32 31.68 59.14
N VAL A 5 20.15 32.59 58.17
CA VAL A 5 18.89 32.89 57.50
C VAL A 5 18.86 31.98 56.24
N ALA A 6 17.95 31.02 56.22
CA ALA A 6 17.71 30.18 55.08
C ALA A 6 16.73 30.92 54.11
N ALA A 7 17.23 31.34 52.97
CA ALA A 7 16.39 31.86 51.88
C ALA A 7 15.91 30.69 51.04
N GLY A 8 14.62 30.41 51.12
CA GLY A 8 13.97 29.42 50.27
C GLY A 8 13.74 29.93 48.86
N PHE A 9 14.40 29.38 47.88
CA PHE A 9 14.12 29.60 46.47
C PHE A 9 13.04 28.61 46.01
N ALA A 10 11.83 29.11 45.82
CA ALA A 10 10.74 28.38 45.22
C ALA A 10 10.93 28.37 43.70
N LEU A 11 11.39 27.26 43.15
CA LEU A 11 11.46 27.02 41.69
C LEU A 11 10.04 26.71 41.21
N VAL A 12 9.37 27.67 40.60
CA VAL A 12 8.12 27.44 39.86
C VAL A 12 8.52 26.87 38.49
N LEU A 13 8.45 25.55 38.36
CA LEU A 13 8.55 24.83 37.05
C LEU A 13 7.20 25.00 36.32
N LEU A 14 7.11 26.03 35.46
CA LEU A 14 6.07 26.13 34.46
C LEU A 14 6.30 25.03 33.41
N ALA A 15 5.62 23.94 33.58
CA ALA A 15 5.50 22.92 32.54
C ALA A 15 4.57 23.45 31.44
N ALA A 16 5.14 24.25 30.54
CA ALA A 16 4.49 24.58 29.27
C ALA A 16 4.54 23.32 28.38
N CYS A 17 3.51 22.46 28.50
CA CYS A 17 3.23 21.47 27.48
C CYS A 17 2.86 22.22 26.18
N HIS A 18 3.86 22.61 25.43
CA HIS A 18 3.65 22.94 24.04
C HIS A 18 3.23 21.62 23.35
N LYS A 19 1.95 21.56 22.99
CA LYS A 19 1.50 20.67 21.92
C LYS A 19 2.20 21.14 20.63
N SER A 20 3.45 20.77 20.46
CA SER A 20 4.11 20.87 19.16
C SER A 20 3.47 19.79 18.28
N GLY A 21 2.34 20.15 17.66
CA GLY A 21 1.84 19.35 16.54
C GLY A 21 2.99 19.27 15.54
N ALA A 22 3.30 18.05 15.09
CA ALA A 22 4.27 17.88 14.01
C ALA A 22 3.89 18.82 12.85
N PRO A 23 4.86 19.39 12.13
CA PRO A 23 4.57 20.22 10.96
C PRO A 23 3.57 19.50 10.04
N ALA A 24 2.68 20.24 9.42
CA ALA A 24 1.65 19.67 8.54
C ALA A 24 2.25 18.71 7.50
N ASP A 25 3.43 19.04 6.99
CA ASP A 25 4.17 18.21 6.04
C ASP A 25 4.64 16.88 6.63
N ALA A 26 5.05 16.85 7.91
CA ALA A 26 5.46 15.62 8.59
C ALA A 26 4.26 14.72 8.91
N GLN A 27 3.11 15.30 9.24
CA GLN A 27 1.86 14.55 9.41
C GLN A 27 1.35 14.00 8.08
N GLN A 28 1.50 14.76 7.01
CA GLN A 28 1.14 14.34 5.66
C GLN A 28 2.04 13.19 5.19
N LEU A 29 3.35 13.29 5.44
CA LEU A 29 4.32 12.25 5.10
C LEU A 29 4.10 10.96 5.93
N ALA A 30 3.84 11.10 7.23
CA ALA A 30 3.51 9.97 8.10
C ALA A 30 2.21 9.28 7.65
N GLY A 31 1.19 10.05 7.25
CA GLY A 31 -0.05 9.51 6.69
C GLY A 31 0.15 8.78 5.37
N VAL A 32 1.06 9.27 4.52
CA VAL A 32 1.44 8.61 3.26
C VAL A 32 2.18 7.30 3.53
N LEU A 33 3.10 7.28 4.50
CA LEU A 33 3.88 6.09 4.85
C LEU A 33 3.06 5.03 5.59
N SER A 34 2.06 5.44 6.39
CA SER A 34 1.15 4.53 7.10
C SER A 34 -0.02 4.02 6.26
N GLY A 35 -0.17 4.49 5.03
CA GLY A 35 -1.35 4.24 4.21
C GLY A 35 -2.58 5.07 4.61
N ASP A 36 -2.44 5.93 5.63
CA ASP A 36 -3.47 6.86 6.11
C ASP A 36 -3.38 8.23 5.41
N GLY A 37 -2.68 8.28 4.27
CA GLY A 37 -2.51 9.49 3.48
C GLY A 37 -3.83 10.18 3.20
N LYS A 38 -3.84 11.52 3.31
CA LYS A 38 -4.98 12.42 3.13
C LYS A 38 -5.61 12.46 1.72
N GLY A 39 -5.40 11.45 0.90
CA GLY A 39 -6.33 11.10 -0.13
C GLY A 39 -7.16 9.97 0.43
N SER A 40 -8.44 10.18 0.73
CA SER A 40 -9.30 9.06 1.09
C SER A 40 -9.23 8.03 -0.04
N ALA A 41 -9.32 6.73 0.28
CA ALA A 41 -9.49 5.69 -0.74
C ALA A 41 -10.59 6.07 -1.74
N ALA A 42 -11.58 6.85 -1.28
CA ALA A 42 -12.65 7.41 -2.09
C ALA A 42 -12.17 8.37 -3.19
N SER A 43 -11.01 9.01 -3.06
CA SER A 43 -10.44 9.87 -4.10
C SER A 43 -9.47 9.14 -5.04
N ASN A 44 -8.98 7.96 -4.65
CA ASN A 44 -8.05 7.17 -5.46
C ASN A 44 -8.81 6.37 -6.53
N PRO A 45 -8.58 6.62 -7.83
CA PRO A 45 -9.25 5.90 -8.90
C PRO A 45 -8.99 4.39 -8.87
N LEU A 46 -7.81 3.95 -8.42
CA LEU A 46 -7.47 2.53 -8.30
C LEU A 46 -8.30 1.81 -7.24
N CYS A 47 -8.69 2.52 -6.15
CA CYS A 47 -9.56 1.96 -5.12
C CYS A 47 -11.02 1.77 -5.59
N LYS A 48 -11.39 2.36 -6.72
CA LYS A 48 -12.74 2.27 -7.31
C LYS A 48 -12.86 1.22 -8.41
N LEU A 49 -11.75 0.60 -8.81
CA LEU A 49 -11.75 -0.36 -9.91
C LEU A 49 -12.54 -1.62 -9.57
N PHE A 50 -12.54 -2.01 -8.29
CA PHE A 50 -13.18 -3.23 -7.82
C PHE A 50 -13.93 -2.98 -6.51
N SER A 51 -15.02 -3.70 -6.32
CA SER A 51 -15.66 -3.84 -5.01
C SER A 51 -14.85 -4.77 -4.10
N VAL A 52 -15.06 -4.65 -2.78
CA VAL A 52 -14.45 -5.54 -1.79
C VAL A 52 -14.84 -7.00 -2.04
N ASP A 53 -16.11 -7.26 -2.40
CA ASP A 53 -16.60 -8.63 -2.65
C ASP A 53 -15.92 -9.26 -3.88
N GLU A 54 -15.73 -8.50 -4.96
CA GLU A 54 -15.00 -8.99 -6.14
C GLU A 54 -13.57 -9.41 -5.78
N LEU A 55 -12.83 -8.55 -5.04
CA LEU A 55 -11.46 -8.86 -4.63
C LEU A 55 -11.39 -9.98 -3.60
N SER A 56 -12.39 -10.08 -2.73
CA SER A 56 -12.52 -11.19 -1.77
C SER A 56 -12.66 -12.54 -2.47
N ALA A 57 -13.31 -12.59 -3.62
CA ALA A 57 -13.40 -13.79 -4.44
C ALA A 57 -12.03 -14.22 -5.01
N TYR A 58 -11.19 -13.27 -5.44
CA TYR A 58 -9.83 -13.55 -5.91
C TYR A 58 -8.91 -14.08 -4.80
N THR A 59 -9.04 -13.54 -3.59
CA THR A 59 -8.21 -13.97 -2.45
C THR A 59 -8.73 -15.22 -1.76
N GLY A 60 -10.04 -15.49 -1.83
CA GLY A 60 -10.73 -16.54 -1.06
C GLY A 60 -10.97 -16.16 0.40
N LYS A 61 -10.81 -14.89 0.75
CA LYS A 61 -11.03 -14.32 2.09
C LYS A 61 -11.74 -12.97 1.98
N LYS A 62 -12.56 -12.66 2.97
CA LYS A 62 -13.18 -11.35 3.08
C LYS A 62 -12.09 -10.30 3.35
N LEU A 63 -12.01 -9.33 2.47
CA LEU A 63 -11.08 -8.20 2.60
C LEU A 63 -11.75 -7.01 3.28
N PRO A 64 -10.99 -6.13 3.94
CA PRO A 64 -11.47 -4.82 4.38
C PRO A 64 -11.58 -3.86 3.19
N GLU A 65 -12.09 -2.66 3.46
CA GLU A 65 -12.09 -1.55 2.49
C GLU A 65 -10.67 -1.19 2.02
N GLY A 66 -10.57 -0.81 0.76
CA GLY A 66 -9.32 -0.39 0.16
C GLY A 66 -8.75 0.86 0.81
N LYS A 67 -7.43 0.94 0.90
CA LYS A 67 -6.69 2.12 1.40
C LYS A 67 -5.64 2.54 0.38
N ASN A 68 -5.32 3.83 0.37
CA ASN A 68 -4.21 4.32 -0.43
C ASN A 68 -2.92 3.60 -0.06
N ALA A 69 -2.12 3.26 -1.05
CA ALA A 69 -0.83 2.60 -0.93
C ALA A 69 0.19 3.22 -1.87
N ALA A 70 1.46 2.84 -1.74
CA ALA A 70 2.53 3.26 -2.63
C ALA A 70 2.55 4.78 -2.86
N MET A 71 2.49 5.57 -1.78
CA MET A 71 2.45 7.04 -1.82
C MET A 71 1.34 7.64 -2.70
N GLY A 72 0.18 6.97 -2.77
CA GLY A 72 -0.98 7.39 -3.55
C GLY A 72 -1.02 6.83 -4.98
N SER A 73 0.06 6.20 -5.46
CA SER A 73 0.09 5.53 -6.76
C SER A 73 -0.55 4.14 -6.76
N GLY A 74 -1.09 3.69 -5.62
CA GLY A 74 -1.72 2.39 -5.45
C GLY A 74 -2.91 2.40 -4.52
N CYS A 75 -3.65 1.30 -4.56
CA CYS A 75 -4.69 0.95 -3.60
C CYS A 75 -4.43 -0.46 -3.07
N GLN A 76 -4.57 -0.65 -1.76
CA GLN A 76 -4.41 -1.95 -1.12
C GLN A 76 -5.62 -2.34 -0.30
N TRP A 77 -5.95 -3.61 -0.36
CA TRP A 77 -6.90 -4.31 0.49
C TRP A 77 -6.12 -5.41 1.20
N ILE A 78 -5.93 -5.27 2.51
CA ILE A 78 -5.10 -6.20 3.28
C ILE A 78 -5.77 -6.53 4.60
N ASP A 79 -5.93 -7.82 4.88
CA ASP A 79 -6.36 -8.34 6.16
C ASP A 79 -5.15 -8.78 6.97
N PHE A 80 -4.71 -7.92 7.89
CA PHE A 80 -3.62 -8.23 8.84
C PHE A 80 -4.04 -9.16 9.97
N GLN A 81 -5.34 -9.44 10.10
CA GLN A 81 -5.85 -10.28 11.19
C GLN A 81 -5.91 -11.76 10.81
N SER A 82 -5.77 -12.08 9.52
CA SER A 82 -5.77 -13.47 9.07
C SER A 82 -4.35 -14.03 8.98
N ASP A 83 -4.17 -15.28 9.42
CA ASP A 83 -2.91 -16.01 9.30
C ASP A 83 -2.45 -16.16 7.83
N ASP A 84 -3.40 -16.12 6.90
CA ASP A 84 -3.15 -16.26 5.47
C ASP A 84 -2.69 -14.96 4.80
N ASN A 85 -2.64 -13.82 5.54
CA ASN A 85 -2.22 -12.50 5.05
C ASN A 85 -2.88 -12.15 3.69
N ALA A 86 -4.21 -12.35 3.59
CA ALA A 86 -4.94 -12.08 2.35
C ALA A 86 -4.74 -10.61 1.95
N LYS A 87 -4.30 -10.41 0.71
CA LYS A 87 -3.92 -9.09 0.20
C LYS A 87 -4.20 -8.97 -1.28
N VAL A 88 -4.73 -7.82 -1.66
CA VAL A 88 -4.63 -7.29 -3.02
C VAL A 88 -3.94 -5.94 -2.94
N LEU A 89 -2.96 -5.70 -3.80
CA LEU A 89 -2.39 -4.39 -4.09
C LEU A 89 -2.52 -4.17 -5.60
N ILE A 90 -3.06 -3.02 -5.99
CA ILE A 90 -3.04 -2.54 -7.37
C ILE A 90 -2.30 -1.21 -7.36
N GLN A 91 -1.28 -1.06 -8.19
CA GLN A 91 -0.51 0.17 -8.32
C GLN A 91 -0.29 0.54 -9.78
N ALA A 92 -0.09 1.81 -10.03
CA ALA A 92 0.30 2.34 -11.33
C ALA A 92 1.40 3.36 -11.13
N VAL A 93 2.54 3.13 -11.75
CA VAL A 93 3.72 3.99 -11.66
C VAL A 93 4.21 4.32 -13.07
N PRO A 94 4.86 5.47 -13.30
CA PRO A 94 5.53 5.72 -14.57
C PRO A 94 6.46 4.57 -14.96
N MET A 95 6.58 4.28 -16.26
CA MET A 95 7.38 3.17 -16.78
C MET A 95 8.83 3.15 -16.29
N GLU A 96 9.41 4.32 -15.98
CA GLU A 96 10.78 4.45 -15.48
C GLU A 96 10.96 3.89 -14.05
N TYR A 97 9.87 3.71 -13.31
CA TYR A 97 9.84 3.10 -11.97
C TYR A 97 9.32 1.66 -11.98
N ALA A 98 9.18 1.07 -13.17
CA ALA A 98 8.73 -0.31 -13.28
C ALA A 98 9.76 -1.27 -12.68
N ASP A 99 9.32 -2.11 -11.74
CA ASP A 99 10.13 -3.21 -11.24
C ASP A 99 10.37 -4.26 -12.34
N ASN A 100 11.58 -4.80 -12.36
CA ASN A 100 11.89 -5.96 -13.18
C ASN A 100 12.33 -7.13 -12.27
N PRO A 101 11.40 -8.00 -11.87
CA PRO A 101 11.69 -9.11 -10.97
C PRO A 101 12.26 -10.33 -11.69
N SER A 102 13.02 -10.16 -12.78
CA SER A 102 13.58 -11.29 -13.58
C SER A 102 14.41 -12.28 -12.78
N GLY A 103 14.90 -11.88 -11.59
CA GLY A 103 15.59 -12.76 -10.63
C GLY A 103 14.66 -13.45 -9.63
N SER A 104 13.36 -13.15 -9.63
CA SER A 104 12.42 -13.75 -8.68
C SER A 104 12.04 -15.16 -9.04
N LEU A 105 11.74 -15.96 -8.02
CA LEU A 105 11.23 -17.31 -8.21
C LEU A 105 9.92 -17.29 -9.01
N GLY A 106 9.75 -18.25 -9.91
CA GLY A 106 8.54 -18.34 -10.73
C GLY A 106 8.35 -17.21 -11.74
N PHE A 107 9.41 -16.41 -11.99
CA PHE A 107 9.34 -15.36 -13.00
C PHE A 107 9.06 -15.97 -14.39
N ARG A 108 8.11 -15.35 -15.08
CA ARG A 108 7.77 -15.66 -16.48
C ARG A 108 7.26 -14.39 -17.17
N GLU A 109 7.72 -14.18 -18.39
CA GLU A 109 7.18 -13.10 -19.23
C GLU A 109 5.76 -13.43 -19.70
N LEU A 110 4.96 -12.37 -19.86
CA LEU A 110 3.57 -12.40 -20.33
C LEU A 110 3.41 -11.53 -21.59
N PRO A 111 3.97 -11.96 -22.74
CA PRO A 111 3.96 -11.12 -23.95
C PRO A 111 2.54 -10.75 -24.41
N GLU A 112 1.53 -11.56 -24.06
CA GLU A 112 0.11 -11.27 -24.31
C GLU A 112 -0.43 -10.05 -23.57
N LEU A 113 0.25 -9.58 -22.52
CA LEU A 113 -0.08 -8.37 -21.78
C LEU A 113 0.80 -7.16 -22.14
N GLY A 114 1.72 -7.36 -23.09
CA GLY A 114 2.62 -6.32 -23.56
C GLY A 114 4.09 -6.61 -23.29
N LYS A 115 4.96 -5.86 -24.00
CA LYS A 115 6.41 -6.02 -23.83
C LYS A 115 6.85 -5.61 -22.41
N GLY A 116 7.53 -6.51 -21.73
CA GLY A 116 7.98 -6.33 -20.34
C GLY A 116 6.94 -6.70 -19.29
N ALA A 117 5.76 -7.20 -19.69
CA ALA A 117 4.81 -7.77 -18.76
C ALA A 117 5.33 -9.10 -18.20
N TYR A 118 5.02 -9.38 -16.95
CA TYR A 118 5.51 -10.55 -16.24
C TYR A 118 4.52 -11.08 -15.20
N VAL A 119 4.76 -12.32 -14.78
CA VAL A 119 4.28 -12.91 -13.54
C VAL A 119 5.45 -13.46 -12.75
N ALA A 120 5.41 -13.35 -11.42
CA ALA A 120 6.41 -13.92 -10.50
C ALA A 120 5.76 -14.27 -9.16
N THR A 121 6.41 -15.12 -8.37
CA THR A 121 5.99 -15.34 -6.98
C THR A 121 6.37 -14.14 -6.12
N ASP A 122 5.53 -13.80 -5.13
CA ASP A 122 5.75 -12.72 -4.18
C ASP A 122 5.31 -13.14 -2.76
N MET A 123 6.28 -13.46 -1.89
CA MET A 123 6.07 -13.73 -0.45
C MET A 123 4.81 -14.57 -0.13
N GLY A 124 4.66 -15.71 -0.79
CA GLY A 124 3.51 -16.61 -0.59
C GLY A 124 2.28 -16.27 -1.44
N GLY A 125 2.44 -15.41 -2.44
CA GLY A 125 1.43 -15.06 -3.43
C GLY A 125 2.04 -14.85 -4.80
N TRP A 126 1.40 -13.99 -5.59
CA TRP A 126 1.76 -13.72 -6.98
C TRP A 126 1.81 -12.23 -7.25
N SER A 127 2.82 -11.80 -7.99
CA SER A 127 2.97 -10.47 -8.54
C SER A 127 2.83 -10.54 -10.06
N VAL A 128 2.04 -9.64 -10.62
CA VAL A 128 1.90 -9.49 -12.08
C VAL A 128 2.12 -8.03 -12.43
N GLY A 129 2.95 -7.76 -13.42
CA GLY A 129 3.21 -6.43 -13.94
C GLY A 129 2.94 -6.35 -15.43
N ALA A 130 2.39 -5.22 -15.89
CA ALA A 130 2.14 -5.01 -17.31
C ALA A 130 2.15 -3.52 -17.68
N PRO A 131 2.64 -3.14 -18.88
CA PRO A 131 2.58 -1.78 -19.36
C PRO A 131 1.14 -1.38 -19.76
N GLN A 132 0.75 -0.13 -19.49
CA GLN A 132 -0.49 0.46 -19.97
C GLN A 132 -0.31 1.95 -20.24
N GLY A 133 -0.19 2.33 -21.51
CA GLY A 133 0.13 3.71 -21.90
C GLY A 133 1.53 4.12 -21.42
N GLU A 134 1.62 5.19 -20.65
CA GLU A 134 2.87 5.69 -20.07
C GLU A 134 3.18 5.07 -18.68
N ASP A 135 2.24 4.29 -18.14
CA ASP A 135 2.39 3.68 -16.83
C ASP A 135 2.73 2.20 -16.90
N PHE A 136 3.30 1.71 -15.83
CA PHE A 136 3.43 0.30 -15.50
C PHE A 136 2.46 -0.04 -14.37
N VAL A 137 1.56 -0.97 -14.64
CA VAL A 137 0.55 -1.43 -13.67
C VAL A 137 1.05 -2.68 -12.99
N GLY A 138 1.04 -2.68 -11.66
CA GLY A 138 1.39 -3.83 -10.82
C GLY A 138 0.17 -4.33 -10.05
N VAL A 139 0.06 -5.65 -9.94
CA VAL A 139 -0.93 -6.34 -9.09
C VAL A 139 -0.19 -7.34 -8.22
N ILE A 140 -0.45 -7.30 -6.90
CA ILE A 140 -0.03 -8.36 -5.97
C ILE A 140 -1.29 -9.03 -5.44
N LEU A 141 -1.33 -10.35 -5.48
CA LEU A 141 -2.43 -11.17 -5.00
C LEU A 141 -1.92 -12.23 -4.01
N ARG A 142 -2.50 -12.25 -2.80
CA ARG A 142 -2.25 -13.26 -1.78
C ARG A 142 -3.55 -13.75 -1.17
N GLY A 143 -3.56 -14.98 -0.71
CA GLY A 143 -4.71 -15.61 -0.06
C GLY A 143 -4.92 -17.04 -0.52
N PRO A 144 -5.87 -17.77 0.06
CA PRO A 144 -6.11 -19.19 -0.25
C PRO A 144 -6.41 -19.48 -1.72
N ASN A 145 -7.10 -18.57 -2.42
CA ASN A 145 -7.42 -18.70 -3.84
C ASN A 145 -6.35 -18.12 -4.77
N ALA A 146 -5.28 -17.53 -4.21
CA ALA A 146 -4.23 -16.93 -5.02
C ALA A 146 -3.47 -18.01 -5.79
N SER A 147 -3.43 -17.84 -7.09
CA SER A 147 -2.68 -18.68 -8.03
C SER A 147 -2.14 -17.79 -9.15
N GLU A 148 -1.17 -18.29 -9.89
CA GLU A 148 -0.68 -17.60 -11.09
C GLU A 148 -1.84 -17.19 -12.00
N LYS A 149 -2.74 -18.13 -12.28
CA LYS A 149 -3.89 -17.89 -13.14
C LYS A 149 -4.79 -16.79 -12.61
N THR A 150 -5.17 -16.84 -11.33
CA THR A 150 -6.06 -15.84 -10.74
C THR A 150 -5.41 -14.45 -10.67
N ALA A 151 -4.09 -14.37 -10.47
CA ALA A 151 -3.35 -13.11 -10.50
C ALA A 151 -3.31 -12.50 -11.91
N ILE A 152 -3.08 -13.32 -12.94
CA ILE A 152 -3.12 -12.88 -14.34
C ILE A 152 -4.54 -12.44 -14.74
N ASP A 153 -5.58 -13.17 -14.32
CA ASP A 153 -6.97 -12.81 -14.60
C ASP A 153 -7.33 -11.46 -13.92
N LEU A 154 -6.89 -11.25 -12.68
CA LEU A 154 -7.06 -9.97 -11.98
C LEU A 154 -6.33 -8.83 -12.70
N MET A 155 -5.10 -9.06 -13.19
CA MET A 155 -4.36 -8.08 -13.98
C MET A 155 -5.12 -7.71 -15.27
N LYS A 156 -5.59 -8.69 -16.03
CA LYS A 156 -6.37 -8.46 -17.25
C LYS A 156 -7.60 -7.60 -16.99
N GLU A 157 -8.33 -7.90 -15.91
CA GLU A 157 -9.51 -7.12 -15.54
C GLU A 157 -9.14 -5.72 -15.04
N THR A 158 -8.00 -5.57 -14.33
CA THR A 158 -7.46 -4.26 -13.92
C THR A 158 -7.15 -3.40 -15.14
N LEU A 159 -6.42 -3.92 -16.12
CA LEU A 159 -6.08 -3.19 -17.35
C LEU A 159 -7.33 -2.79 -18.14
N LYS A 160 -8.35 -3.63 -18.14
CA LYS A 160 -9.63 -3.35 -18.83
C LYS A 160 -10.41 -2.22 -18.16
N ARG A 161 -10.45 -2.18 -16.81
CA ARG A 161 -11.21 -1.18 -16.04
C ARG A 161 -10.48 0.16 -15.90
N ARG A 162 -9.17 0.14 -15.99
CA ARG A 162 -8.31 1.32 -15.89
C ARG A 162 -8.17 2.05 -17.25
N LYS A 163 -9.23 2.21 -17.99
CA LYS A 163 -9.20 2.91 -19.31
C LYS A 163 -9.33 4.42 -19.15
#